data_c2264756d34196a0693e7833a3f1ede2
#
_entry.id   c2264756d34196a0693e7833a3f1ede2
#
_cell.length_a   1.000
_cell.length_b   1.000
_cell.length_c   1.000
_cell.angle_alpha   90.00
_cell.angle_beta   90.00
_cell.angle_gamma   90.00
#
_symmetry.space_group_name_H-M   'P 1'
#
loop_
_entity.id
_entity.type
_entity.pdbx_description
1 polymer ?
#
loop_
_entity_poly.entity_id
_entity_poly.type
_entity_poly.pdbx_seq_one_letter_code
_entity_poly.pdbx_strand_id
1 'polypeptide(L)'
;MSQVAYLPVGKREQTKVQNRQAILDAAREVFGELGYEACTVRDIIRRTGLAAGTFYNYYRSKDEVYVALSDEGARRFTPLLKAQRAQSADWSSFVRAAIEAYFGFLADEHKSWLARRPVDEPIPHVHGETPEMTAVFNEVRQAIVDEIARGGAPGADPDYLAAACIAIAREVGEKMVARRPIDTKAAADFVVALIEGGVKGLPKSPV
;
A
#
# COMPACT_ATOMS: atom_id res chain seq x y z
N MET A 1 37.54 -5.34 -14.98
CA MET A 1 36.31 -4.54 -14.92
C MET A 1 35.38 -5.01 -16.05
N SER A 2 34.47 -5.93 -15.77
CA SER A 2 33.55 -6.48 -16.80
C SER A 2 32.37 -5.54 -16.95
N GLN A 3 32.24 -4.93 -18.12
CA GLN A 3 31.02 -4.23 -18.52
C GLN A 3 29.91 -5.29 -18.71
N VAL A 4 28.91 -5.24 -17.85
CA VAL A 4 27.66 -5.98 -18.08
C VAL A 4 26.94 -5.26 -19.23
N ALA A 5 26.94 -5.86 -20.40
CA ALA A 5 26.21 -5.37 -21.56
C ALA A 5 24.70 -5.44 -21.25
N TYR A 6 24.05 -4.29 -21.11
CA TYR A 6 22.60 -4.16 -21.03
C TYR A 6 22.03 -4.54 -22.41
N LEU A 7 21.49 -5.76 -22.52
CA LEU A 7 20.77 -6.16 -23.73
C LEU A 7 19.47 -5.33 -23.80
N PRO A 8 19.19 -4.67 -24.94
CA PRO A 8 17.97 -3.88 -25.10
C PRO A 8 16.74 -4.80 -24.97
N VAL A 9 15.80 -4.42 -24.11
CA VAL A 9 14.51 -5.09 -23.95
C VAL A 9 13.83 -5.16 -25.32
N GLY A 10 13.46 -6.35 -25.77
CA GLY A 10 12.88 -6.55 -27.10
C GLY A 10 11.57 -5.77 -27.26
N LYS A 11 11.27 -5.30 -28.49
CA LYS A 11 10.07 -4.51 -28.81
C LYS A 11 8.76 -5.14 -28.29
N ARG A 12 8.66 -6.47 -28.30
CA ARG A 12 7.51 -7.23 -27.79
C ARG A 12 7.35 -7.06 -26.28
N GLU A 13 8.45 -7.09 -25.53
CA GLU A 13 8.42 -6.93 -24.07
C GLU A 13 8.11 -5.48 -23.67
N GLN A 14 8.65 -4.51 -24.43
CA GLN A 14 8.28 -3.10 -24.26
C GLN A 14 6.79 -2.87 -24.47
N THR A 15 6.20 -3.41 -25.54
CA THR A 15 4.76 -3.32 -25.79
C THR A 15 3.94 -3.96 -24.67
N LYS A 16 4.41 -5.08 -24.12
CA LYS A 16 3.75 -5.76 -23.00
C LYS A 16 3.73 -4.88 -21.75
N VAL A 17 4.85 -4.27 -21.41
CA VAL A 17 4.95 -3.33 -20.28
C VAL A 17 4.04 -2.10 -20.49
N GLN A 18 4.08 -1.52 -21.71
CA GLN A 18 3.26 -0.36 -22.05
C GLN A 18 1.76 -0.66 -21.96
N ASN A 19 1.31 -1.78 -22.50
CA ASN A 19 -0.11 -2.18 -22.42
C ASN A 19 -0.55 -2.42 -20.97
N ARG A 20 0.29 -3.09 -20.17
CA ARG A 20 0.00 -3.30 -18.74
C ARG A 20 -0.16 -1.96 -18.02
N GLN A 21 0.76 -1.02 -18.26
CA GLN A 21 0.71 0.31 -17.65
C GLN A 21 -0.52 1.09 -18.11
N ALA A 22 -0.84 1.07 -19.40
CA ALA A 22 -2.04 1.73 -19.92
C ALA A 22 -3.34 1.22 -19.26
N ILE A 23 -3.41 -0.09 -18.96
CA ILE A 23 -4.56 -0.67 -18.25
C ILE A 23 -4.62 -0.15 -16.80
N LEU A 24 -3.48 -0.10 -16.10
CA LEU A 24 -3.42 0.39 -14.71
C LEU A 24 -3.75 1.89 -14.62
N ASP A 25 -3.25 2.70 -15.54
CA ASP A 25 -3.53 4.13 -15.59
C ASP A 25 -5.02 4.40 -15.89
N ALA A 26 -5.59 3.70 -16.87
CA ALA A 26 -7.00 3.76 -17.18
C ALA A 26 -7.88 3.33 -15.98
N ALA A 27 -7.47 2.29 -15.28
CA ALA A 27 -8.20 1.82 -14.10
C ALA A 27 -8.16 2.85 -12.95
N ARG A 28 -7.02 3.50 -12.69
CA ARG A 28 -6.95 4.60 -11.71
C ARG A 28 -7.94 5.72 -12.04
N GLU A 29 -7.98 6.13 -13.31
CA GLU A 29 -8.91 7.18 -13.74
C GLU A 29 -10.36 6.75 -13.57
N VAL A 30 -10.73 5.55 -14.03
CA VAL A 30 -12.10 5.06 -13.99
C VAL A 30 -12.56 4.79 -12.55
N PHE A 31 -11.70 4.19 -11.71
CA PHE A 31 -12.00 4.03 -10.27
C PHE A 31 -12.13 5.40 -9.56
N GLY A 32 -11.34 6.40 -9.96
CA GLY A 32 -11.44 7.74 -9.44
C GLY A 32 -12.71 8.50 -9.89
N GLU A 33 -13.22 8.24 -11.09
CA GLU A 33 -14.38 8.91 -11.65
C GLU A 33 -15.71 8.25 -11.27
N LEU A 34 -15.77 6.93 -11.38
CA LEU A 34 -17.00 6.15 -11.20
C LEU A 34 -17.09 5.46 -9.83
N GLY A 35 -15.97 5.34 -9.14
CA GLY A 35 -15.83 4.46 -8.00
C GLY A 35 -15.62 3.00 -8.41
N TYR A 36 -15.18 2.18 -7.44
CA TYR A 36 -14.87 0.77 -7.70
C TYR A 36 -16.13 -0.05 -7.97
N GLU A 37 -17.19 0.13 -7.16
CA GLU A 37 -18.40 -0.69 -7.28
C GLU A 37 -19.14 -0.44 -8.59
N ALA A 38 -19.28 0.81 -9.00
CA ALA A 38 -19.98 1.19 -10.23
C ALA A 38 -19.15 0.92 -11.49
N CYS A 39 -17.82 0.80 -11.38
CA CYS A 39 -16.93 0.55 -12.49
C CYS A 39 -17.05 -0.88 -13.02
N THR A 40 -17.02 -1.00 -14.35
CA THR A 40 -16.95 -2.28 -15.07
C THR A 40 -15.63 -2.45 -15.80
N VAL A 41 -15.26 -3.69 -16.13
CA VAL A 41 -14.09 -3.97 -17.00
C VAL A 41 -14.23 -3.26 -18.35
N ARG A 42 -15.45 -3.11 -18.86
CA ARG A 42 -15.70 -2.40 -20.13
C ARG A 42 -15.32 -0.92 -20.06
N ASP A 43 -15.53 -0.29 -18.91
CA ASP A 43 -15.19 1.12 -18.72
C ASP A 43 -13.66 1.30 -18.74
N ILE A 44 -12.92 0.40 -18.09
CA ILE A 44 -11.47 0.37 -18.15
C ILE A 44 -10.99 0.16 -19.59
N ILE A 45 -11.49 -0.88 -20.29
CA ILE A 45 -11.11 -1.17 -21.69
C ILE A 45 -11.35 0.05 -22.58
N ARG A 46 -12.52 0.69 -22.47
CA ARG A 46 -12.86 1.88 -23.26
C ARG A 46 -11.87 3.03 -23.04
N ARG A 47 -11.40 3.19 -21.81
CA ARG A 47 -10.44 4.25 -21.46
C ARG A 47 -9.03 3.96 -21.99
N THR A 48 -8.62 2.69 -22.09
CA THR A 48 -7.29 2.32 -22.59
C THR A 48 -7.13 2.52 -24.09
N GLY A 49 -8.22 2.48 -24.86
CA GLY A 49 -8.18 2.36 -26.33
C GLY A 49 -7.68 1.02 -26.85
N LEU A 50 -7.40 0.04 -25.98
CA LEU A 50 -6.96 -1.31 -26.37
C LEU A 50 -8.15 -2.18 -26.77
N ALA A 51 -7.89 -3.19 -27.61
CA ALA A 51 -8.89 -4.23 -27.89
C ALA A 51 -9.19 -5.03 -26.62
N ALA A 52 -10.44 -5.47 -26.44
CA ALA A 52 -10.87 -6.25 -25.29
C ALA A 52 -10.01 -7.51 -25.08
N GLY A 53 -9.67 -8.23 -26.15
CA GLY A 53 -8.78 -9.39 -26.08
C GLY A 53 -7.40 -9.04 -25.53
N THR A 54 -6.90 -7.83 -25.80
CA THR A 54 -5.62 -7.37 -25.23
C THR A 54 -5.73 -7.22 -23.71
N PHE A 55 -6.81 -6.62 -23.20
CA PHE A 55 -7.04 -6.51 -21.75
C PHE A 55 -7.02 -7.90 -21.08
N TYR A 56 -7.79 -8.85 -21.61
CA TYR A 56 -7.91 -10.19 -21.04
C TYR A 56 -6.62 -11.04 -21.10
N ASN A 57 -5.61 -10.62 -21.86
CA ASN A 57 -4.26 -11.19 -21.80
C ASN A 57 -3.49 -10.79 -20.53
N TYR A 58 -3.92 -9.74 -19.82
CA TYR A 58 -3.26 -9.22 -18.62
C TYR A 58 -4.07 -9.45 -17.35
N TYR A 59 -5.39 -9.23 -17.40
CA TYR A 59 -6.27 -9.28 -16.24
C TYR A 59 -7.61 -9.90 -16.59
N ARG A 60 -8.15 -10.71 -15.70
CA ARG A 60 -9.44 -11.40 -15.88
C ARG A 60 -10.63 -10.62 -15.34
N SER A 61 -10.38 -9.75 -14.33
CA SER A 61 -11.39 -8.99 -13.61
C SER A 61 -10.90 -7.61 -13.20
N LYS A 62 -11.81 -6.75 -12.74
CA LYS A 62 -11.45 -5.48 -12.10
C LYS A 62 -10.71 -5.69 -10.78
N ASP A 63 -10.99 -6.82 -10.10
CA ASP A 63 -10.33 -7.16 -8.84
C ASP A 63 -8.84 -7.45 -9.06
N GLU A 64 -8.49 -8.20 -10.12
CA GLU A 64 -7.08 -8.43 -10.48
C GLU A 64 -6.36 -7.13 -10.83
N VAL A 65 -7.03 -6.20 -11.50
CA VAL A 65 -6.47 -4.88 -11.79
C VAL A 65 -6.26 -4.08 -10.51
N TYR A 66 -7.22 -4.13 -9.58
CA TYR A 66 -7.12 -3.45 -8.30
C TYR A 66 -5.97 -4.00 -7.44
N VAL A 67 -5.82 -5.32 -7.36
CA VAL A 67 -4.68 -5.98 -6.69
C VAL A 67 -3.36 -5.54 -7.32
N ALA A 68 -3.29 -5.45 -8.65
CA ALA A 68 -2.09 -4.99 -9.34
C ALA A 68 -1.77 -3.50 -9.08
N LEU A 69 -2.78 -2.64 -8.89
CA LEU A 69 -2.59 -1.25 -8.46
C LEU A 69 -2.07 -1.16 -7.02
N SER A 70 -2.62 -1.97 -6.13
CA SER A 70 -2.18 -2.06 -4.74
C SER A 70 -0.74 -2.56 -4.63
N ASP A 71 -0.38 -3.55 -5.47
CA ASP A 71 0.98 -4.08 -5.59
C ASP A 71 1.97 -3.00 -6.06
N GLU A 72 1.59 -2.20 -7.05
CA GLU A 72 2.41 -1.08 -7.51
C GLU A 72 2.58 0.00 -6.42
N GLY A 73 1.54 0.26 -5.63
CA GLY A 73 1.61 1.11 -4.45
C GLY A 73 2.58 0.56 -3.41
N ALA A 74 2.47 -0.73 -3.07
CA ALA A 74 3.36 -1.40 -2.14
C ALA A 74 4.82 -1.34 -2.60
N ARG A 75 5.08 -1.57 -3.88
CA ARG A 75 6.42 -1.48 -4.48
C ARG A 75 7.04 -0.08 -4.34
N ARG A 76 6.24 0.98 -4.47
CA ARG A 76 6.69 2.35 -4.28
C ARG A 76 6.87 2.72 -2.80
N PHE A 77 6.05 2.15 -1.93
CA PHE A 77 6.10 2.43 -0.50
C PHE A 77 7.22 1.66 0.23
N THR A 78 7.53 0.43 -0.16
CA THR A 78 8.54 -0.42 0.49
C THR A 78 9.90 0.26 0.68
N PRO A 79 10.49 0.97 -0.31
CA PRO A 79 11.75 1.68 -0.12
C PRO A 79 11.67 2.81 0.92
N LEU A 80 10.53 3.51 0.99
CA LEU A 80 10.29 4.55 2.00
C LEU A 80 10.26 3.94 3.39
N LEU A 81 9.52 2.84 3.57
CA LEU A 81 9.44 2.14 4.85
C LEU A 81 10.80 1.62 5.33
N LYS A 82 11.59 1.03 4.42
CA LYS A 82 12.97 0.60 4.70
C LYS A 82 13.86 1.75 5.15
N ALA A 83 13.77 2.89 4.49
CA ALA A 83 14.52 4.09 4.87
C ALA A 83 14.12 4.58 6.27
N GLN A 84 12.82 4.60 6.59
CA GLN A 84 12.37 4.97 7.93
C GLN A 84 12.91 4.02 8.98
N ARG A 85 12.87 2.70 8.77
CA ARG A 85 13.44 1.73 9.71
C ARG A 85 14.93 1.93 9.93
N ALA A 86 15.69 2.18 8.86
CA ALA A 86 17.14 2.37 8.96
C ALA A 86 17.54 3.67 9.70
N GLN A 87 16.68 4.69 9.69
CA GLN A 87 16.92 5.99 10.32
C GLN A 87 16.36 6.10 11.74
N SER A 88 15.48 5.20 12.14
CA SER A 88 14.83 5.23 13.45
C SER A 88 15.72 4.63 14.52
N ALA A 89 15.84 5.33 15.65
CA ALA A 89 16.66 4.89 16.79
C ALA A 89 15.99 3.79 17.62
N ASP A 90 14.65 3.80 17.67
CA ASP A 90 13.83 2.93 18.49
C ASP A 90 12.47 2.66 17.84
N TRP A 91 11.66 1.81 18.49
CA TRP A 91 10.32 1.44 18.03
C TRP A 91 9.39 2.66 17.89
N SER A 92 9.37 3.55 18.88
CA SER A 92 8.46 4.69 18.88
C SER A 92 8.74 5.63 17.70
N SER A 93 10.01 5.95 17.46
CA SER A 93 10.43 6.77 16.32
C SER A 93 10.14 6.09 14.98
N PHE A 94 10.32 4.75 14.90
CA PHE A 94 9.97 3.99 13.70
C PHE A 94 8.46 4.00 13.43
N VAL A 95 7.62 3.69 14.43
CA VAL A 95 6.16 3.68 14.27
C VAL A 95 5.68 5.04 13.78
N ARG A 96 6.12 6.12 14.41
CA ARG A 96 5.77 7.48 14.00
C ARG A 96 6.16 7.74 12.56
N ALA A 97 7.43 7.53 12.23
CA ALA A 97 7.96 7.81 10.90
C ALA A 97 7.29 6.95 9.80
N ALA A 98 7.01 5.68 10.09
CA ALA A 98 6.35 4.76 9.17
C ALA A 98 4.88 5.18 8.91
N ILE A 99 4.13 5.55 9.95
CA ILE A 99 2.74 5.99 9.83
C ILE A 99 2.65 7.35 9.11
N GLU A 100 3.49 8.30 9.45
CA GLU A 100 3.54 9.62 8.78
C GLU A 100 3.89 9.46 7.29
N ALA A 101 4.89 8.62 6.97
CA ALA A 101 5.28 8.32 5.59
C ALA A 101 4.13 7.63 4.82
N TYR A 102 3.43 6.69 5.45
CA TYR A 102 2.31 5.99 4.81
C TYR A 102 1.12 6.93 4.56
N PHE A 103 0.76 7.76 5.52
CA PHE A 103 -0.36 8.70 5.34
C PHE A 103 -0.04 9.82 4.37
N GLY A 104 1.21 10.29 4.34
CA GLY A 104 1.69 11.18 3.30
C GLY A 104 1.59 10.56 1.92
N PHE A 105 2.07 9.32 1.77
CA PHE A 105 1.98 8.54 0.53
C PHE A 105 0.51 8.38 0.08
N LEU A 106 -0.40 7.99 0.98
CA LEU A 106 -1.83 7.87 0.67
C LEU A 106 -2.45 9.20 0.24
N ALA A 107 -2.11 10.29 0.93
CA ALA A 107 -2.63 11.62 0.60
C ALA A 107 -2.17 12.08 -0.80
N ASP A 108 -0.93 11.78 -1.18
CA ASP A 108 -0.39 12.12 -2.50
C ASP A 108 -0.99 11.25 -3.60
N GLU A 109 -1.15 9.95 -3.36
CA GLU A 109 -1.90 9.06 -4.25
C GLU A 109 -3.35 9.55 -4.42
N HIS A 110 -3.97 9.95 -3.31
CA HIS A 110 -5.34 10.48 -3.32
C HIS A 110 -5.47 11.77 -4.13
N LYS A 111 -4.51 12.68 -4.06
CA LYS A 111 -4.51 13.91 -4.87
C LYS A 111 -4.48 13.60 -6.37
N SER A 112 -3.84 12.51 -6.78
CA SER A 112 -3.66 12.18 -8.19
C SER A 112 -4.89 11.55 -8.84
N TRP A 113 -5.63 10.69 -8.14
CA TRP A 113 -6.76 9.98 -8.72
C TRP A 113 -8.04 9.91 -7.85
N LEU A 114 -7.90 9.88 -6.53
CA LEU A 114 -9.04 9.80 -5.62
C LEU A 114 -9.74 11.16 -5.38
N ALA A 115 -9.12 12.28 -5.76
CA ALA A 115 -9.76 13.60 -5.64
C ALA A 115 -11.05 13.73 -6.46
N ARG A 116 -11.24 12.88 -7.47
CA ARG A 116 -12.43 12.84 -8.33
C ARG A 116 -13.52 11.90 -7.79
N ARG A 117 -13.20 11.12 -6.77
CA ARG A 117 -14.09 10.11 -6.23
C ARG A 117 -15.23 10.70 -5.41
N PRO A 118 -16.46 10.15 -5.48
CA PRO A 118 -17.53 10.46 -4.52
C PRO A 118 -17.07 10.20 -3.08
N VAL A 119 -17.31 11.17 -2.17
CA VAL A 119 -16.79 11.15 -0.80
C VAL A 119 -17.28 9.95 0.02
N ASP A 120 -18.46 9.43 -0.31
CA ASP A 120 -19.15 8.39 0.47
C ASP A 120 -18.88 6.95 -0.01
N GLU A 121 -18.02 6.77 -1.02
CA GLU A 121 -17.77 5.43 -1.54
C GLU A 121 -16.62 4.74 -0.80
N PRO A 122 -16.84 3.53 -0.23
CA PRO A 122 -15.80 2.80 0.49
C PRO A 122 -14.66 2.38 -0.44
N ILE A 123 -13.43 2.37 0.07
CA ILE A 123 -12.28 1.79 -0.64
C ILE A 123 -12.48 0.27 -0.68
N PRO A 124 -12.31 -0.36 -1.84
CA PRO A 124 -12.59 -1.79 -1.94
C PRO A 124 -11.61 -2.61 -1.13
N HIS A 125 -12.14 -3.50 -0.30
CA HIS A 125 -11.36 -4.51 0.40
C HIS A 125 -11.11 -5.71 -0.52
N VAL A 126 -10.27 -5.54 -1.54
CA VAL A 126 -9.87 -6.64 -2.39
C VAL A 126 -8.73 -7.39 -1.72
N HIS A 127 -8.97 -8.65 -1.37
CA HIS A 127 -7.95 -9.51 -0.78
C HIS A 127 -7.06 -10.07 -1.89
N GLY A 128 -5.78 -9.77 -1.79
CA GLY A 128 -4.76 -10.37 -2.64
C GLY A 128 -3.42 -10.28 -1.91
N GLU A 129 -2.72 -11.39 -1.81
CA GLU A 129 -1.35 -11.41 -1.35
C GLU A 129 -0.43 -11.34 -2.55
N THR A 130 0.41 -10.31 -2.59
CA THR A 130 1.46 -10.16 -3.59
C THR A 130 2.82 -10.16 -2.93
N PRO A 131 3.90 -10.49 -3.67
CA PRO A 131 5.26 -10.43 -3.13
C PRO A 131 5.61 -9.06 -2.53
N GLU A 132 5.13 -7.97 -3.13
CA GLU A 132 5.38 -6.61 -2.67
C GLU A 132 4.60 -6.27 -1.40
N MET A 133 3.34 -6.73 -1.27
CA MET A 133 2.57 -6.60 -0.02
C MET A 133 3.22 -7.42 1.10
N THR A 134 3.69 -8.63 0.79
CA THR A 134 4.47 -9.47 1.71
C THR A 134 5.76 -8.77 2.14
N ALA A 135 6.43 -8.05 1.22
CA ALA A 135 7.63 -7.29 1.56
C ALA A 135 7.34 -6.16 2.57
N VAL A 136 6.23 -5.43 2.44
CA VAL A 136 5.80 -4.44 3.44
C VAL A 136 5.55 -5.10 4.80
N PHE A 137 4.83 -6.22 4.82
CA PHE A 137 4.58 -6.99 6.04
C PHE A 137 5.89 -7.40 6.73
N ASN A 138 6.82 -7.95 5.97
CA ASN A 138 8.12 -8.41 6.50
C ASN A 138 8.96 -7.26 7.05
N GLU A 139 8.92 -6.05 6.47
CA GLU A 139 9.64 -4.89 7.02
C GLU A 139 9.05 -4.45 8.37
N VAL A 140 7.73 -4.40 8.50
CA VAL A 140 7.07 -4.07 9.78
C VAL A 140 7.36 -5.16 10.82
N ARG A 141 7.22 -6.43 10.44
CA ARG A 141 7.51 -7.59 11.29
C ARG A 141 8.94 -7.56 11.80
N GLN A 142 9.91 -7.27 10.92
CA GLN A 142 11.32 -7.23 11.32
C GLN A 142 11.59 -6.10 12.31
N ALA A 143 10.98 -4.94 12.15
CA ALA A 143 11.09 -3.86 13.11
C ALA A 143 10.56 -4.25 14.51
N ILE A 144 9.48 -5.02 14.56
CA ILE A 144 8.92 -5.56 15.80
C ILE A 144 9.86 -6.59 16.43
N VAL A 145 10.42 -7.50 15.63
CA VAL A 145 11.42 -8.50 16.12
C VAL A 145 12.63 -7.79 16.71
N ASP A 146 13.13 -6.76 16.03
CA ASP A 146 14.27 -5.97 16.52
C ASP A 146 13.93 -5.27 17.86
N GLU A 147 12.70 -4.79 18.03
CA GLU A 147 12.25 -4.17 19.28
C GLU A 147 12.06 -5.17 20.40
N ILE A 148 11.51 -6.35 20.12
CA ILE A 148 11.40 -7.44 21.09
C ILE A 148 12.81 -7.83 21.60
N ALA A 149 13.79 -7.94 20.70
CA ALA A 149 15.16 -8.24 21.03
C ALA A 149 15.83 -7.18 21.94
N ARG A 150 15.39 -5.91 21.83
CA ARG A 150 15.81 -4.80 22.70
C ARG A 150 15.04 -4.75 24.03
N GLY A 151 14.03 -5.59 24.22
CA GLY A 151 13.21 -5.65 25.44
C GLY A 151 12.04 -4.66 25.46
N GLY A 152 11.75 -3.99 24.35
CA GLY A 152 10.72 -2.95 24.26
C GLY A 152 9.28 -3.46 24.19
N ALA A 153 9.07 -4.67 23.68
CA ALA A 153 7.76 -5.32 23.58
C ALA A 153 7.83 -6.81 24.00
N PRO A 154 8.22 -7.13 25.23
CA PRO A 154 8.40 -8.50 25.66
C PRO A 154 7.08 -9.26 25.61
N GLY A 155 7.07 -10.39 24.90
CA GLY A 155 5.94 -11.29 24.82
C GLY A 155 4.93 -10.99 23.70
N ALA A 156 5.15 -9.98 22.89
CA ALA A 156 4.32 -9.76 21.71
C ALA A 156 4.64 -10.81 20.63
N ASP A 157 3.60 -11.40 20.04
CA ASP A 157 3.74 -12.16 18.80
C ASP A 157 4.01 -11.19 17.64
N PRO A 158 5.16 -11.29 16.96
CA PRO A 158 5.52 -10.32 15.93
C PRO A 158 4.62 -10.39 14.69
N ASP A 159 4.03 -11.54 14.38
CA ASP A 159 3.14 -11.71 13.24
C ASP A 159 1.77 -11.06 13.52
N TYR A 160 1.22 -11.28 14.72
CA TYR A 160 -0.03 -10.64 15.13
C TYR A 160 0.11 -9.13 15.25
N LEU A 161 1.23 -8.66 15.83
CA LEU A 161 1.45 -7.23 16.00
C LEU A 161 1.68 -6.54 14.65
N ALA A 162 2.41 -7.15 13.73
CA ALA A 162 2.60 -6.62 12.38
C ALA A 162 1.26 -6.54 11.62
N ALA A 163 0.46 -7.61 11.65
CA ALA A 163 -0.85 -7.64 11.03
C ALA A 163 -1.78 -6.56 11.60
N ALA A 164 -1.80 -6.39 12.93
CA ALA A 164 -2.59 -5.38 13.60
C ALA A 164 -2.15 -3.96 13.22
N CYS A 165 -0.85 -3.65 13.25
CA CYS A 165 -0.32 -2.34 12.86
C CYS A 165 -0.68 -1.97 11.43
N ILE A 166 -0.52 -2.91 10.49
CA ILE A 166 -0.86 -2.71 9.08
C ILE A 166 -2.36 -2.51 8.89
N ALA A 167 -3.18 -3.34 9.53
CA ALA A 167 -4.64 -3.22 9.46
C ALA A 167 -5.13 -1.87 9.99
N ILE A 168 -4.64 -1.44 11.17
CA ILE A 168 -5.00 -0.15 11.77
C ILE A 168 -4.58 1.00 10.85
N ALA A 169 -3.35 0.98 10.35
CA ALA A 169 -2.84 2.03 9.46
C ALA A 169 -3.69 2.11 8.18
N ARG A 170 -4.03 0.97 7.57
CA ARG A 170 -4.85 0.91 6.37
C ARG A 170 -6.25 1.48 6.62
N GLU A 171 -6.96 0.96 7.61
CA GLU A 171 -8.34 1.37 7.90
C GLU A 171 -8.45 2.85 8.29
N VAL A 172 -7.53 3.34 9.13
CA VAL A 172 -7.52 4.76 9.51
C VAL A 172 -7.10 5.63 8.32
N GLY A 173 -6.14 5.18 7.51
CA GLY A 173 -5.72 5.86 6.29
C GLY A 173 -6.87 6.05 5.30
N GLU A 174 -7.70 5.02 5.11
CA GLU A 174 -8.92 5.10 4.29
C GLU A 174 -9.91 6.15 4.81
N LYS A 175 -10.16 6.14 6.13
CA LYS A 175 -11.03 7.15 6.76
C LYS A 175 -10.44 8.56 6.68
N MET A 176 -9.12 8.68 6.76
CA MET A 176 -8.41 9.95 6.61
C MET A 176 -8.60 10.55 5.21
N VAL A 177 -8.35 9.77 4.16
CA VAL A 177 -8.49 10.26 2.78
C VAL A 177 -9.93 10.50 2.34
N ALA A 178 -10.91 9.92 3.03
CA ALA A 178 -12.33 10.20 2.83
C ALA A 178 -12.79 11.54 3.44
N ARG A 179 -12.00 12.15 4.33
CA ARG A 179 -12.36 13.42 4.99
C ARG A 179 -11.91 14.64 4.18
N ARG A 180 -12.57 15.77 4.41
CA ARG A 180 -12.19 17.06 3.84
C ARG A 180 -12.16 18.14 4.95
N PRO A 181 -11.06 18.83 5.17
CA PRO A 181 -9.74 18.60 4.57
C PRO A 181 -9.11 17.27 5.01
N ILE A 182 -8.16 16.73 4.24
CA ILE A 182 -7.33 15.59 4.65
C ILE A 182 -6.35 16.09 5.70
N ASP A 183 -6.39 15.50 6.89
CA ASP A 183 -5.46 15.81 8.00
C ASP A 183 -4.61 14.56 8.31
N THR A 184 -3.47 14.49 7.62
CA THR A 184 -2.50 13.39 7.79
C THR A 184 -1.88 13.39 9.18
N LYS A 185 -1.68 14.59 9.77
CA LYS A 185 -1.07 14.72 11.09
C LYS A 185 -1.98 14.18 12.19
N ALA A 186 -3.23 14.62 12.24
CA ALA A 186 -4.17 14.16 13.25
C ALA A 186 -4.42 12.64 13.15
N ALA A 187 -4.50 12.10 11.93
CA ALA A 187 -4.64 10.66 11.71
C ALA A 187 -3.39 9.90 12.19
N ALA A 188 -2.18 10.40 11.89
CA ALA A 188 -0.94 9.79 12.34
C ALA A 188 -0.80 9.82 13.87
N ASP A 189 -1.07 10.95 14.49
CA ASP A 189 -1.03 11.09 15.96
C ASP A 189 -1.98 10.11 16.63
N PHE A 190 -3.19 9.92 16.08
CA PHE A 190 -4.16 8.94 16.58
C PHE A 190 -3.63 7.50 16.48
N VAL A 191 -3.13 7.09 15.31
CA VAL A 191 -2.65 5.72 15.08
C VAL A 191 -1.42 5.41 15.93
N VAL A 192 -0.47 6.35 16.00
CA VAL A 192 0.74 6.20 16.81
C VAL A 192 0.37 6.03 18.28
N ALA A 193 -0.51 6.88 18.83
CA ALA A 193 -0.95 6.78 20.21
C ALA A 193 -1.66 5.45 20.50
N LEU A 194 -2.48 4.97 19.56
CA LEU A 194 -3.19 3.69 19.68
C LEU A 194 -2.22 2.50 19.70
N ILE A 195 -1.25 2.47 18.77
CA ILE A 195 -0.27 1.38 18.69
C ILE A 195 0.64 1.38 19.93
N GLU A 196 1.20 2.54 20.31
CA GLU A 196 2.09 2.64 21.46
C GLU A 196 1.38 2.32 22.79
N GLY A 197 0.14 2.80 22.94
CA GLY A 197 -0.69 2.51 24.10
C GLY A 197 -1.08 1.03 24.17
N GLY A 198 -1.44 0.44 23.03
CA GLY A 198 -1.78 -0.98 22.90
C GLY A 198 -0.61 -1.89 23.24
N VAL A 199 0.56 -1.63 22.70
CA VAL A 199 1.76 -2.44 22.94
C VAL A 199 2.15 -2.48 24.43
N LYS A 200 2.01 -1.36 25.15
CA LYS A 200 2.27 -1.30 26.61
C LYS A 200 1.29 -2.14 27.43
N GLY A 201 0.10 -2.36 26.91
CA GLY A 201 -0.96 -3.15 27.56
C GLY A 201 -0.97 -4.63 27.19
N LEU A 202 -0.10 -5.09 26.28
CA LEU A 202 -0.06 -6.49 25.90
C LEU A 202 0.37 -7.38 27.07
N PRO A 203 -0.26 -8.57 27.23
CA PRO A 203 0.16 -9.52 28.25
C PRO A 203 1.61 -9.94 27.98
N LYS A 204 2.42 -9.95 29.05
CA LYS A 204 3.76 -10.54 28.97
C LYS A 204 3.59 -12.02 28.70
N SER A 205 4.15 -12.55 27.59
CA SER A 205 4.14 -13.98 27.32
C SER A 205 4.73 -14.73 28.50
N PRO A 206 4.09 -15.80 28.97
CA PRO A 206 4.78 -16.71 29.88
C PRO A 206 6.01 -17.27 29.11
N VAL A 207 7.17 -17.09 29.70
CA VAL A 207 8.45 -17.67 29.25
C VAL A 207 8.34 -19.19 29.31
#